data_9b17fc21e21c433b0c669f1c44615436
#
_entry.id   9b17fc21e21c433b0c669f1c44615436
#
_cell.length_a   1.000
_cell.length_b   1.000
_cell.length_c   1.000
_cell.angle_alpha   90.00
_cell.angle_beta   90.00
_cell.angle_gamma   90.00
#
_symmetry.space_group_name_H-M   'P 1'
#
loop_
_entity.id
_entity.type
_entity.pdbx_description
1 polymer ?
#
loop_
_entity_poly.entity_id
_entity_poly.type
_entity_poly.pdbx_seq_one_letter_code
_entity_poly.pdbx_strand_id
1 'polypeptide(L)'
;MKRRDARGLLDELESLFGVTGVNKAEEADYEDKKVYILDDRMAFIRDVNGLYPFLGGSEVDRLPSVVVDMGAIPYVCNGADVMAPGIKEITESFEEGDIVVVRDVTHRKALSVGRALKSSAEIEASRKGRVIQNLHYVGDKLWKLA
;
A
#
# COMPACT_ATOMS: atom_id res chain seq x y z
N MET A 1 -4.84 -3.74 22.98
CA MET A 1 -3.49 -4.20 22.62
C MET A 1 -2.57 -4.09 23.84
N LYS A 2 -1.80 -5.12 24.10
CA LYS A 2 -0.87 -5.11 25.23
C LYS A 2 0.27 -4.11 24.93
N ARG A 3 0.78 -3.49 26.01
CA ARG A 3 1.84 -2.48 25.90
C ARG A 3 3.08 -2.99 25.15
N ARG A 4 3.51 -4.22 25.40
CA ARG A 4 4.66 -4.83 24.74
C ARG A 4 4.40 -5.05 23.25
N ASP A 5 3.17 -5.50 22.90
CA ASP A 5 2.78 -5.73 21.50
C ASP A 5 2.68 -4.41 20.74
N ALA A 6 2.17 -3.37 21.39
CA ALA A 6 2.10 -2.03 20.83
C ALA A 6 3.50 -1.49 20.54
N ARG A 7 4.46 -1.67 21.44
CA ARG A 7 5.84 -1.23 21.23
C ARG A 7 6.47 -1.94 20.03
N GLY A 8 6.30 -3.27 19.95
CA GLY A 8 6.83 -4.04 18.81
C GLY A 8 6.26 -3.59 17.48
N LEU A 9 4.96 -3.34 17.45
CA LEU A 9 4.30 -2.82 16.26
C LEU A 9 4.83 -1.43 15.88
N LEU A 10 4.91 -0.51 16.84
CA LEU A 10 5.36 0.86 16.59
C LEU A 10 6.81 0.90 16.14
N ASP A 11 7.67 0.05 16.69
CA ASP A 11 9.07 -0.07 16.25
C ASP A 11 9.13 -0.57 14.80
N GLU A 12 8.32 -1.55 14.46
CA GLU A 12 8.24 -2.08 13.09
C GLU A 12 7.74 -1.01 12.11
N LEU A 13 6.69 -0.27 12.47
CA LEU A 13 6.14 0.80 11.64
C LEU A 13 7.13 1.95 11.45
N GLU A 14 7.90 2.30 12.47
CA GLU A 14 8.96 3.30 12.34
C GLU A 14 10.05 2.80 11.39
N SER A 15 10.50 1.56 11.57
CA SER A 15 11.55 0.97 10.73
C SER A 15 11.14 0.85 9.26
N LEU A 16 9.92 0.35 9.00
CA LEU A 16 9.48 0.07 7.64
C LEU A 16 8.86 1.27 6.92
N PHE A 17 8.17 2.14 7.65
CA PHE A 17 7.37 3.21 7.05
C PHE A 17 7.68 4.61 7.61
N GLY A 18 8.60 4.72 8.56
CA GLY A 18 8.95 6.02 9.13
C GLY A 18 7.87 6.62 10.03
N VAL A 19 6.94 5.80 10.54
CA VAL A 19 5.84 6.27 11.39
C VAL A 19 6.38 6.57 12.79
N THR A 20 6.12 7.79 13.28
CA THR A 20 6.52 8.22 14.63
C THR A 20 5.38 9.01 15.27
N GLY A 21 5.50 9.29 16.57
CA GLY A 21 4.57 10.19 17.27
C GLY A 21 3.19 9.60 17.52
N VAL A 22 3.06 8.28 17.53
CA VAL A 22 1.78 7.61 17.80
C VAL A 22 1.54 7.55 19.30
N ASN A 23 0.40 8.06 19.75
CA ASN A 23 0.02 8.07 21.18
C ASN A 23 -0.78 6.84 21.59
N LYS A 24 -1.59 6.30 20.70
CA LYS A 24 -2.50 5.19 20.99
C LYS A 24 -2.49 4.20 19.84
N ALA A 25 -2.31 2.92 20.15
CA ALA A 25 -2.34 1.85 19.16
C ALA A 25 -3.33 0.77 19.59
N GLU A 26 -4.22 0.39 18.69
CA GLU A 26 -5.21 -0.66 18.90
C GLU A 26 -5.17 -1.62 17.72
N GLU A 27 -5.62 -2.86 17.94
CA GLU A 27 -5.79 -3.80 16.85
C GLU A 27 -7.18 -4.41 16.89
N ALA A 28 -7.69 -4.77 15.72
CA ALA A 28 -8.95 -5.46 15.55
C ALA A 28 -8.78 -6.57 14.52
N ASP A 29 -9.52 -7.65 14.71
CA ASP A 29 -9.55 -8.73 13.72
C ASP A 29 -10.62 -8.42 12.69
N TYR A 30 -10.29 -8.66 11.43
CA TYR A 30 -11.26 -8.61 10.34
C TYR A 30 -10.98 -9.76 9.38
N GLU A 31 -11.84 -10.78 9.39
CA GLU A 31 -11.63 -12.02 8.65
C GLU A 31 -10.28 -12.64 9.03
N ASP A 32 -9.40 -12.86 8.07
CA ASP A 32 -8.04 -13.41 8.28
C ASP A 32 -6.97 -12.33 8.47
N LYS A 33 -7.39 -11.07 8.72
CA LYS A 33 -6.51 -9.91 8.78
C LYS A 33 -6.51 -9.28 10.16
N LYS A 34 -5.40 -8.60 10.47
CA LYS A 34 -5.31 -7.67 11.59
C LYS A 34 -5.40 -6.24 11.05
N VAL A 35 -6.25 -5.43 11.65
CA VAL A 35 -6.36 -4.02 11.33
C VAL A 35 -5.81 -3.22 12.51
N TYR A 36 -4.87 -2.32 12.24
CA TYR A 36 -4.25 -1.49 13.27
C TYR A 36 -4.82 -0.08 13.20
N ILE A 37 -5.26 0.38 14.38
CA ILE A 37 -5.87 1.69 14.57
C ILE A 37 -4.90 2.53 15.38
N LEU A 38 -4.40 3.60 14.78
CA LEU A 38 -3.43 4.49 15.40
C LEU A 38 -4.10 5.85 15.62
N ASP A 39 -4.09 6.29 16.89
CA ASP A 39 -4.72 7.55 17.28
C ASP A 39 -6.16 7.67 16.72
N ASP A 40 -6.94 6.62 16.92
CA ASP A 40 -8.35 6.49 16.55
C ASP A 40 -8.63 6.45 15.04
N ARG A 41 -7.60 6.21 14.20
CA ARG A 41 -7.75 6.07 12.75
C ARG A 41 -7.18 4.75 12.26
N MET A 42 -7.91 4.11 11.37
CA MET A 42 -7.43 2.91 10.68
C MET A 42 -6.19 3.29 9.86
N ALA A 43 -5.08 2.63 10.10
CA ALA A 43 -3.79 3.05 9.54
C ALA A 43 -3.03 1.95 8.81
N PHE A 44 -3.04 0.72 9.32
CA PHE A 44 -2.27 -0.39 8.75
C PHE A 44 -3.03 -1.69 8.80
N ILE A 45 -2.66 -2.60 7.92
CA ILE A 45 -3.23 -3.95 7.81
C ILE A 45 -2.09 -4.96 7.80
N ARG A 46 -2.30 -6.09 8.47
CA ARG A 46 -1.41 -7.24 8.40
C ARG A 46 -2.20 -8.48 7.99
N ASP A 47 -1.74 -9.16 6.98
CA ASP A 47 -2.32 -10.42 6.53
C ASP A 47 -1.23 -11.35 5.98
N VAL A 48 -1.60 -12.36 5.21
CA VAL A 48 -0.65 -13.31 4.61
C VAL A 48 0.37 -12.60 3.70
N ASN A 49 0.04 -11.44 3.17
CA ASN A 49 0.93 -10.65 2.31
C ASN A 49 1.82 -9.68 3.10
N GLY A 50 1.78 -9.71 4.43
CA GLY A 50 2.59 -8.87 5.29
C GLY A 50 1.87 -7.63 5.78
N LEU A 51 2.65 -6.61 6.13
CA LEU A 51 2.17 -5.36 6.71
C LEU A 51 2.16 -4.27 5.63
N TYR A 52 1.04 -3.58 5.49
CA TYR A 52 0.90 -2.50 4.51
C TYR A 52 -0.09 -1.44 5.01
N PRO A 53 0.03 -0.18 4.53
CA PRO A 53 -0.86 0.89 5.01
C PRO A 53 -2.28 0.76 4.46
N PHE A 54 -3.23 1.27 5.25
CA PHE A 54 -4.61 1.43 4.79
C PHE A 54 -4.68 2.55 3.75
N LEU A 55 -5.32 2.26 2.63
CA LEU A 55 -5.38 3.17 1.47
C LEU A 55 -6.07 4.50 1.78
N GLY A 56 -7.06 4.48 2.67
CA GLY A 56 -7.77 5.70 3.08
C GLY A 56 -7.03 6.56 4.09
N GLY A 57 -5.89 6.11 4.59
CA GLY A 57 -5.07 6.85 5.55
C GLY A 57 -4.05 7.75 4.87
N SER A 58 -3.34 8.55 5.68
CA SER A 58 -2.33 9.48 5.17
C SER A 58 -0.98 8.83 4.91
N GLU A 59 -0.74 7.62 5.38
CA GLU A 59 0.56 6.96 5.23
C GLU A 59 0.93 6.66 3.78
N VAL A 60 -0.06 6.50 2.90
CA VAL A 60 0.17 6.29 1.47
C VAL A 60 0.86 7.46 0.80
N ASP A 61 0.76 8.65 1.37
CA ASP A 61 1.39 9.86 0.79
C ASP A 61 2.91 9.84 0.90
N ARG A 62 3.46 9.00 1.75
CA ARG A 62 4.91 8.85 1.94
C ARG A 62 5.53 7.77 1.05
N LEU A 63 4.71 6.99 0.38
CA LEU A 63 5.18 5.84 -0.42
C LEU A 63 5.58 6.28 -1.82
N PRO A 64 6.54 5.57 -2.44
CA PRO A 64 6.77 5.72 -3.87
C PRO A 64 5.49 5.43 -4.64
N SER A 65 5.24 6.17 -5.70
CA SER A 65 4.04 6.00 -6.52
C SER A 65 4.38 5.42 -7.87
N VAL A 66 3.53 4.51 -8.32
CA VAL A 66 3.47 4.02 -9.69
C VAL A 66 2.23 4.67 -10.31
N VAL A 67 2.41 5.51 -11.31
CA VAL A 67 1.31 6.25 -11.95
C VAL A 67 0.88 5.51 -13.20
N VAL A 68 -0.40 5.14 -13.26
CA VAL A 68 -0.96 4.36 -14.36
C VAL A 68 -1.91 5.20 -15.20
N ASP A 69 -2.10 4.81 -16.47
CA ASP A 69 -3.04 5.53 -17.34
C ASP A 69 -4.49 5.28 -16.90
N MET A 70 -5.40 6.13 -17.40
CA MET A 70 -6.81 6.09 -17.02
C MET A 70 -7.48 4.77 -17.40
N GLY A 71 -7.01 4.12 -18.46
CA GLY A 71 -7.54 2.83 -18.89
C GLY A 71 -7.28 1.70 -17.90
N ALA A 72 -6.28 1.83 -17.05
CA ALA A 72 -5.96 0.82 -16.04
C ALA A 72 -6.88 0.87 -14.82
N ILE A 73 -7.56 2.00 -14.57
CA ILE A 73 -8.35 2.22 -13.35
C ILE A 73 -9.39 1.11 -13.11
N PRO A 74 -10.24 0.73 -14.08
CA PRO A 74 -11.25 -0.30 -13.81
C PRO A 74 -10.65 -1.65 -13.39
N TYR A 75 -9.48 -1.97 -13.94
CA TYR A 75 -8.80 -3.24 -13.61
C TYR A 75 -8.17 -3.18 -12.23
N VAL A 76 -7.46 -2.11 -11.91
CA VAL A 76 -6.83 -1.91 -10.61
C VAL A 76 -7.89 -1.88 -9.51
N CYS A 77 -8.97 -1.13 -9.71
CA CYS A 77 -10.07 -1.04 -8.74
C CYS A 77 -11.00 -2.25 -8.75
N ASN A 78 -10.62 -3.30 -9.44
CA ASN A 78 -11.25 -4.61 -9.38
C ASN A 78 -10.25 -5.70 -8.93
N GLY A 79 -9.10 -5.30 -8.44
CA GLY A 79 -8.12 -6.19 -7.82
C GLY A 79 -7.02 -6.70 -8.73
N ALA A 80 -6.98 -6.27 -10.00
CA ALA A 80 -5.94 -6.72 -10.92
C ALA A 80 -4.57 -6.16 -10.55
N ASP A 81 -3.54 -6.95 -10.78
CA ASP A 81 -2.16 -6.54 -10.62
C ASP A 81 -1.76 -5.57 -11.73
N VAL A 82 -0.75 -4.74 -11.46
CA VAL A 82 -0.28 -3.75 -12.43
C VAL A 82 0.71 -4.39 -13.39
N MET A 83 0.46 -4.18 -14.68
CA MET A 83 1.34 -4.61 -15.76
C MET A 83 2.23 -3.44 -16.20
N ALA A 84 3.48 -3.71 -16.50
CA ALA A 84 4.46 -2.67 -16.83
C ALA A 84 4.01 -1.71 -17.95
N PRO A 85 3.39 -2.17 -19.05
CA PRO A 85 2.97 -1.27 -20.12
C PRO A 85 1.95 -0.20 -19.70
N GLY A 86 1.21 -0.42 -18.62
CA GLY A 86 0.23 0.56 -18.11
C GLY A 86 0.84 1.66 -17.27
N ILE A 87 2.12 1.57 -16.95
CA ILE A 87 2.80 2.56 -16.10
C ILE A 87 3.27 3.74 -16.94
N LYS A 88 2.86 4.94 -16.54
CA LYS A 88 3.25 6.19 -17.20
C LYS A 88 4.40 6.89 -16.48
N GLU A 89 4.52 6.71 -15.16
CA GLU A 89 5.52 7.40 -14.35
C GLU A 89 5.80 6.61 -13.08
N ILE A 90 7.04 6.65 -12.62
CA ILE A 90 7.45 6.17 -11.30
C ILE A 90 8.03 7.39 -10.59
N THR A 91 7.45 7.77 -9.44
CA THR A 91 7.82 9.03 -8.77
C THR A 91 9.13 8.96 -8.00
N GLU A 92 9.46 7.79 -7.45
CA GLU A 92 10.67 7.57 -6.67
C GLU A 92 11.15 6.14 -6.92
N SER A 93 12.44 5.90 -6.73
CA SER A 93 13.00 4.55 -6.85
C SER A 93 12.51 3.64 -5.71
N PHE A 94 12.34 2.38 -6.01
CA PHE A 94 12.01 1.35 -5.03
C PHE A 94 12.64 0.02 -5.44
N GLU A 95 12.72 -0.87 -4.46
CA GLU A 95 13.28 -2.20 -4.65
C GLU A 95 12.19 -3.26 -4.73
N GLU A 96 12.54 -4.43 -5.23
CA GLU A 96 11.66 -5.59 -5.19
C GLU A 96 11.23 -5.85 -3.75
N GLY A 97 9.94 -6.07 -3.54
CA GLY A 97 9.37 -6.31 -2.22
C GLY A 97 8.87 -5.06 -1.49
N ASP A 98 9.23 -3.88 -1.95
CA ASP A 98 8.76 -2.64 -1.32
C ASP A 98 7.28 -2.42 -1.55
N ILE A 99 6.66 -1.74 -0.59
CA ILE A 99 5.27 -1.30 -0.70
C ILE A 99 5.23 0.01 -1.48
N VAL A 100 4.33 0.06 -2.45
CA VAL A 100 4.14 1.23 -3.31
C VAL A 100 2.66 1.57 -3.39
N VAL A 101 2.34 2.80 -3.78
CA VAL A 101 0.95 3.20 -4.04
C VAL A 101 0.76 3.37 -5.54
N VAL A 102 -0.37 2.88 -6.05
CA VAL A 102 -0.75 3.03 -7.46
C VAL A 102 -1.68 4.22 -7.57
N ARG A 103 -1.34 5.19 -8.43
CA ARG A 103 -2.11 6.42 -8.63
C ARG A 103 -2.49 6.57 -10.10
N ASP A 104 -3.60 7.26 -10.36
CA ASP A 104 -3.99 7.58 -11.74
C ASP A 104 -3.21 8.81 -12.27
N VAL A 105 -3.04 8.87 -13.59
CA VAL A 105 -2.23 9.90 -14.23
C VAL A 105 -2.91 11.27 -14.23
N THR A 106 -4.24 11.30 -14.25
CA THR A 106 -4.99 12.56 -14.38
C THR A 106 -5.15 13.29 -13.05
N HIS A 107 -5.60 12.59 -12.01
CA HIS A 107 -5.92 13.19 -10.72
C HIS A 107 -4.92 12.84 -9.62
N ARG A 108 -4.00 11.94 -9.88
CA ARG A 108 -3.02 11.45 -8.90
C ARG A 108 -3.67 10.84 -7.65
N LYS A 109 -4.89 10.34 -7.79
CA LYS A 109 -5.58 9.68 -6.66
C LYS A 109 -4.98 8.32 -6.41
N ALA A 110 -4.86 7.95 -5.13
CA ALA A 110 -4.42 6.63 -4.73
C ALA A 110 -5.52 5.61 -5.06
N LEU A 111 -5.20 4.64 -5.90
CA LEU A 111 -6.11 3.60 -6.36
C LEU A 111 -5.92 2.29 -5.61
N SER A 112 -4.67 1.98 -5.29
CA SER A 112 -4.34 0.75 -4.59
C SER A 112 -3.00 0.85 -3.87
N VAL A 113 -2.81 -0.03 -2.90
CA VAL A 113 -1.53 -0.30 -2.27
C VAL A 113 -1.05 -1.64 -2.81
N GLY A 114 0.20 -1.69 -3.24
CA GLY A 114 0.76 -2.88 -3.84
C GLY A 114 2.17 -3.18 -3.37
N ARG A 115 2.63 -4.38 -3.71
CA ARG A 115 4.00 -4.80 -3.47
C ARG A 115 4.73 -4.89 -4.79
N ALA A 116 5.88 -4.26 -4.86
CA ALA A 116 6.72 -4.32 -6.05
C ALA A 116 7.24 -5.74 -6.26
N LEU A 117 6.96 -6.31 -7.41
CA LEU A 117 7.47 -7.63 -7.82
C LEU A 117 8.83 -7.50 -8.48
N LYS A 118 9.19 -6.30 -8.91
CA LYS A 118 10.47 -5.94 -9.50
C LYS A 118 10.86 -4.56 -9.02
N SER A 119 12.15 -4.24 -9.05
CA SER A 119 12.62 -2.89 -8.72
C SER A 119 12.17 -1.89 -9.79
N SER A 120 12.14 -0.60 -9.42
CA SER A 120 11.82 0.46 -10.38
C SER A 120 12.77 0.47 -11.58
N ALA A 121 14.06 0.20 -11.33
CA ALA A 121 15.06 0.13 -12.40
C ALA A 121 14.77 -1.00 -13.39
N GLU A 122 14.37 -2.18 -12.89
CA GLU A 122 14.00 -3.31 -13.73
C GLU A 122 12.75 -3.03 -14.56
N ILE A 123 11.75 -2.37 -13.95
CA ILE A 123 10.52 -2.01 -14.64
C ILE A 123 10.82 -1.05 -15.80
N GLU A 124 11.64 -0.03 -15.55
CA GLU A 124 12.01 0.94 -16.57
C GLU A 124 12.84 0.31 -17.69
N ALA A 125 13.69 -0.65 -17.37
CA ALA A 125 14.55 -1.31 -18.34
C ALA A 125 13.80 -2.25 -19.27
N SER A 126 12.87 -3.08 -18.75
CA SER A 126 12.23 -4.11 -19.56
C SER A 126 10.81 -3.77 -20.01
N ARG A 127 10.07 -3.03 -19.22
CA ARG A 127 8.67 -2.62 -19.46
C ARG A 127 7.72 -3.77 -19.84
N LYS A 128 7.95 -4.93 -19.27
CA LYS A 128 7.19 -6.15 -19.57
C LYS A 128 6.67 -6.82 -18.31
N GLY A 129 5.50 -7.44 -18.43
CA GLY A 129 4.94 -8.35 -17.46
C GLY A 129 4.30 -7.69 -16.27
N ARG A 130 3.94 -8.55 -15.32
CA ARG A 130 3.32 -8.16 -14.07
C ARG A 130 4.39 -7.64 -13.12
N VAL A 131 4.24 -6.42 -12.64
CA VAL A 131 5.29 -5.75 -11.86
C VAL A 131 4.86 -5.27 -10.49
N ILE A 132 3.55 -5.08 -10.24
CA ILE A 132 3.03 -4.72 -8.91
C ILE A 132 1.91 -5.69 -8.56
N GLN A 133 2.02 -6.33 -7.40
CA GLN A 133 0.96 -7.15 -6.84
C GLN A 133 -0.04 -6.24 -6.13
N ASN A 134 -1.30 -6.31 -6.51
CA ASN A 134 -2.35 -5.51 -5.88
C ASN A 134 -2.75 -6.13 -4.55
N LEU A 135 -2.54 -5.42 -3.45
CA LEU A 135 -2.85 -5.91 -2.10
C LEU A 135 -4.19 -5.40 -1.57
N HIS A 136 -4.55 -4.17 -1.92
CA HIS A 136 -5.69 -3.47 -1.35
C HIS A 136 -6.02 -2.29 -2.28
N TYR A 137 -7.30 -2.12 -2.61
CA TYR A 137 -7.71 -1.14 -3.63
C TYR A 137 -9.01 -0.44 -3.25
N VAL A 138 -9.27 0.68 -3.89
CA VAL A 138 -10.51 1.46 -3.68
C VAL A 138 -11.71 0.60 -4.04
N GLY A 139 -12.62 0.45 -3.09
CA GLY A 139 -13.83 -0.34 -3.27
C GLY A 139 -13.76 -1.77 -2.78
N ASP A 140 -12.61 -2.23 -2.30
CA ASP A 140 -12.52 -3.57 -1.71
C ASP A 140 -13.15 -3.59 -0.30
N LYS A 141 -13.14 -4.75 0.33
CA LYS A 141 -13.75 -4.91 1.67
C LYS A 141 -13.06 -4.06 2.73
N LEU A 142 -11.74 -3.95 2.67
CA LEU A 142 -10.99 -3.13 3.62
C LEU A 142 -11.33 -1.65 3.47
N TRP A 143 -11.40 -1.17 2.23
CA TRP A 143 -11.77 0.21 1.93
C TRP A 143 -13.12 0.59 2.54
N LYS A 144 -14.05 -0.35 2.51
CA LYS A 144 -15.42 -0.14 3.02
C LYS A 144 -15.54 -0.16 4.53
N LEU A 145 -14.49 -0.55 5.26
CA LEU A 145 -14.48 -0.52 6.72
C LEU A 145 -14.38 0.89 7.29
N ALA A 146 -13.84 1.82 6.54
CA ALA A 146 -13.64 3.18 7.01
C ALA A 146 -14.83 4.07 6.71
#